data_66ffba03e316f5973d22a87e1b6f71b9
#
_entry.id   66ffba03e316f5973d22a87e1b6f71b9
#
_cell.length_a   1.000
_cell.length_b   1.000
_cell.length_c   1.000
_cell.angle_alpha   90.00
_cell.angle_beta   90.00
_cell.angle_gamma   90.00
#
_symmetry.space_group_name_H-M   'P 1'
#
loop_
_entity.id
_entity.type
_entity.pdbx_description
1 polymer ?
#
loop_
_entity_poly.entity_id
_entity_poly.type
_entity_poly.pdbx_seq_one_letter_code
_entity_poly.pdbx_strand_id
1 'polypeptide(L)'
;CKNEEKIYLNIIKNHQYQCNNIINNNIKKFEENKEILNMWVHDVKIPIAIIKLILEQNENLIDEKVSDDIDSEIFRIENSVEKILYLSRLEDFHKDFLIQEVNIEKIIRNIIKKYSKYFISKKIILDLNNLNFKVLSDEKWLYFIFEQLLSNSLKYSSLGDNISIYCKRTKNYLQLRVEDTGCGIKKEDLNRIFNKGFTGNNGRNNSKSTGLGLYLVKELCDKLGHKIDVDSEYKQYTKFTITFKCDL
;
A
#
# COMPACT_ATOMS: atom_id res chain seq x y z
N CYS A 1 -7.84 21.63 55.06
CA CYS A 1 -8.42 20.44 54.41
C CYS A 1 -9.48 20.77 53.32
N LYS A 2 -10.70 21.27 53.69
CA LYS A 2 -11.77 21.54 52.68
C LYS A 2 -11.41 22.57 51.58
N ASN A 3 -10.60 23.57 51.88
CA ASN A 3 -10.16 24.59 50.92
C ASN A 3 -9.06 24.04 49.99
N GLU A 4 -8.18 23.22 50.47
CA GLU A 4 -7.12 22.57 49.68
C GLU A 4 -7.72 21.60 48.69
N GLU A 5 -8.67 20.76 49.09
CA GLU A 5 -9.41 19.87 48.19
C GLU A 5 -10.12 20.61 47.06
N LYS A 6 -10.73 21.78 47.34
CA LYS A 6 -11.36 22.61 46.32
C LYS A 6 -10.34 23.19 45.33
N ILE A 7 -9.16 23.59 45.82
CA ILE A 7 -8.08 24.10 44.97
C ILE A 7 -7.56 22.99 44.05
N TYR A 8 -7.30 21.80 44.60
CA TYR A 8 -6.87 20.61 43.78
C TYR A 8 -7.91 20.23 42.74
N LEU A 9 -9.19 20.21 43.09
CA LEU A 9 -10.28 19.92 42.16
C LEU A 9 -10.37 20.95 41.02
N ASN A 10 -10.17 22.24 41.33
CA ASN A 10 -10.16 23.30 40.31
C ASN A 10 -8.94 23.18 39.38
N ILE A 11 -7.75 22.84 39.90
CA ILE A 11 -6.55 22.61 39.10
C ILE A 11 -6.77 21.43 38.17
N ILE A 12 -7.32 20.31 38.67
CA ILE A 12 -7.60 19.11 37.83
C ILE A 12 -8.62 19.45 36.75
N LYS A 13 -9.71 20.16 37.06
CA LYS A 13 -10.72 20.58 36.08
C LYS A 13 -10.14 21.50 35.02
N ASN A 14 -9.30 22.45 35.39
CA ASN A 14 -8.64 23.34 34.43
C ASN A 14 -7.67 22.59 33.54
N HIS A 15 -6.91 21.65 34.09
CA HIS A 15 -6.03 20.78 33.29
C HIS A 15 -6.82 19.91 32.31
N GLN A 16 -7.91 19.30 32.75
CA GLN A 16 -8.80 18.52 31.87
C GLN A 16 -9.39 19.38 30.75
N TYR A 17 -9.84 20.58 31.06
CA TYR A 17 -10.36 21.53 30.07
C TYR A 17 -9.30 21.92 29.04
N GLN A 18 -8.07 22.23 29.47
CA GLN A 18 -6.95 22.54 28.57
C GLN A 18 -6.58 21.34 27.69
N CYS A 19 -6.47 20.14 28.25
CA CYS A 19 -6.21 18.93 27.51
C CYS A 19 -7.29 18.66 26.45
N ASN A 20 -8.57 18.78 26.82
CA ASN A 20 -9.68 18.59 25.88
C ASN A 20 -9.65 19.63 24.75
N ASN A 21 -9.33 20.88 25.04
CA ASN A 21 -9.21 21.92 24.01
C ASN A 21 -8.06 21.65 23.05
N ILE A 22 -6.90 21.19 23.55
CA ILE A 22 -5.76 20.80 22.70
C ILE A 22 -6.14 19.61 21.81
N ILE A 23 -6.79 18.59 22.38
CA ILE A 23 -7.25 17.41 21.63
C ILE A 23 -8.23 17.82 20.54
N ASN A 24 -9.26 18.62 20.88
CA ASN A 24 -10.27 19.06 19.90
C ASN A 24 -9.65 19.92 18.78
N ASN A 25 -8.73 20.81 19.12
CA ASN A 25 -8.02 21.62 18.11
C ASN A 25 -7.15 20.76 17.19
N ASN A 26 -6.51 19.73 17.73
CA ASN A 26 -5.71 18.79 16.90
C ASN A 26 -6.61 17.96 15.99
N ILE A 27 -7.74 17.45 16.48
CA ILE A 27 -8.73 16.73 15.68
C ILE A 27 -9.22 17.62 14.53
N LYS A 28 -9.62 18.86 14.83
CA LYS A 28 -10.12 19.82 13.82
C LYS A 28 -9.06 20.11 12.74
N LYS A 29 -7.82 20.40 13.12
CA LYS A 29 -6.71 20.61 12.17
C LYS A 29 -6.46 19.37 11.31
N PHE A 30 -6.61 18.19 11.89
CA PHE A 30 -6.45 16.94 11.18
C PHE A 30 -7.53 16.74 10.10
N GLU A 31 -8.80 16.98 10.45
CA GLU A 31 -9.93 16.93 9.51
C GLU A 31 -9.77 17.95 8.37
N GLU A 32 -9.39 19.20 8.69
CA GLU A 32 -9.09 20.23 7.70
C GLU A 32 -7.96 19.80 6.74
N ASN A 33 -6.86 19.26 7.25
CA ASN A 33 -5.76 18.77 6.41
C ASN A 33 -6.18 17.61 5.49
N LYS A 34 -7.07 16.75 5.97
CA LYS A 34 -7.62 15.62 5.19
C LYS A 34 -8.51 16.12 4.04
N GLU A 35 -9.37 17.11 4.30
CA GLU A 35 -10.18 17.73 3.26
C GLU A 35 -9.32 18.38 2.18
N ILE A 36 -8.29 19.13 2.58
CA ILE A 36 -7.32 19.73 1.66
C ILE A 36 -6.63 18.65 0.81
N LEU A 37 -6.19 17.56 1.42
CA LEU A 37 -5.58 16.43 0.69
C LEU A 37 -6.54 15.81 -0.32
N ASN A 38 -7.80 15.61 0.04
CA ASN A 38 -8.79 15.04 -0.87
C ASN A 38 -9.07 15.97 -2.06
N MET A 39 -9.18 17.28 -1.82
CA MET A 39 -9.31 18.29 -2.90
C MET A 39 -8.08 18.26 -3.81
N TRP A 40 -6.87 18.30 -3.23
CA TRP A 40 -5.63 18.28 -4.01
C TRP A 40 -5.52 17.02 -4.89
N VAL A 41 -5.90 15.86 -4.37
CA VAL A 41 -5.92 14.61 -5.15
C VAL A 41 -6.90 14.69 -6.33
N HIS A 42 -8.09 15.26 -6.09
CA HIS A 42 -9.06 15.49 -7.17
C HIS A 42 -8.47 16.38 -8.25
N ASP A 43 -7.84 17.48 -7.85
CA ASP A 43 -7.25 18.46 -8.77
C ASP A 43 -6.06 17.91 -9.58
N VAL A 44 -5.32 16.93 -9.03
CA VAL A 44 -4.26 16.23 -9.75
C VAL A 44 -4.81 15.19 -10.73
N LYS A 45 -5.93 14.54 -10.42
CA LYS A 45 -6.55 13.53 -11.30
C LYS A 45 -7.10 14.12 -12.60
N ILE A 46 -7.60 15.37 -12.58
CA ILE A 46 -8.15 16.04 -13.75
C ILE A 46 -7.10 16.21 -14.86
N PRO A 47 -5.94 16.86 -14.63
CA PRO A 47 -4.92 17.01 -15.67
C PRO A 47 -4.37 15.66 -16.14
N ILE A 48 -4.28 14.66 -15.26
CA ILE A 48 -3.88 13.30 -15.66
C ILE A 48 -4.87 12.73 -16.67
N ALA A 49 -6.18 12.83 -16.40
CA ALA A 49 -7.21 12.36 -17.34
C ALA A 49 -7.16 13.10 -18.67
N ILE A 50 -6.90 14.42 -18.66
CA ILE A 50 -6.74 15.22 -19.87
C ILE A 50 -5.52 14.76 -20.68
N ILE A 51 -4.37 14.53 -20.05
CA ILE A 51 -3.17 14.06 -20.73
C ILE A 51 -3.43 12.69 -21.40
N LYS A 52 -4.12 11.77 -20.71
CA LYS A 52 -4.51 10.46 -21.29
C LYS A 52 -5.38 10.63 -22.52
N LEU A 53 -6.40 11.50 -22.46
CA LEU A 53 -7.26 11.80 -23.62
C LEU A 53 -6.47 12.39 -24.78
N ILE A 54 -5.51 13.27 -24.52
CA ILE A 54 -4.65 13.85 -25.57
C ILE A 54 -3.81 12.75 -26.23
N LEU A 55 -3.24 11.83 -25.46
CA LEU A 55 -2.48 10.69 -25.98
C LEU A 55 -3.36 9.78 -26.85
N GLU A 56 -4.53 9.40 -26.37
CA GLU A 56 -5.50 8.56 -27.10
C GLU A 56 -5.94 9.23 -28.43
N GLN A 57 -6.23 10.54 -28.41
CA GLN A 57 -6.66 11.26 -29.61
C GLN A 57 -5.54 11.45 -30.64
N ASN A 58 -4.29 11.40 -30.23
CA ASN A 58 -3.12 11.62 -31.08
C ASN A 58 -2.25 10.36 -31.25
N GLU A 59 -2.79 9.18 -31.00
CA GLU A 59 -2.09 7.90 -31.04
C GLU A 59 -1.31 7.70 -32.37
N ASN A 60 -1.90 8.13 -33.50
CA ASN A 60 -1.27 8.03 -34.83
C ASN A 60 -0.21 9.11 -35.12
N LEU A 61 -0.10 10.14 -34.27
CA LEU A 61 0.83 11.28 -34.46
C LEU A 61 2.03 11.24 -33.53
N ILE A 62 1.96 10.43 -32.47
CA ILE A 62 2.99 10.31 -31.44
C ILE A 62 3.73 9.00 -31.67
N ASP A 63 5.05 9.05 -31.59
CA ASP A 63 5.89 7.83 -31.60
C ASP A 63 5.47 6.89 -30.46
N GLU A 64 5.28 5.60 -30.78
CA GLU A 64 4.80 4.59 -29.84
C GLU A 64 5.65 4.54 -28.56
N LYS A 65 6.97 4.67 -28.69
CA LYS A 65 7.87 4.66 -27.55
C LYS A 65 7.67 5.89 -26.65
N VAL A 66 7.46 7.06 -27.26
CA VAL A 66 7.19 8.31 -26.52
C VAL A 66 5.85 8.20 -25.79
N SER A 67 4.83 7.65 -26.43
CA SER A 67 3.52 7.40 -25.83
C SER A 67 3.64 6.46 -24.62
N ASP A 68 4.35 5.33 -24.75
CA ASP A 68 4.59 4.37 -23.66
C ASP A 68 5.38 4.98 -22.51
N ASP A 69 6.37 5.83 -22.79
CA ASP A 69 7.14 6.52 -21.74
C ASP A 69 6.25 7.49 -20.94
N ILE A 70 5.39 8.28 -21.63
CA ILE A 70 4.45 9.19 -20.98
C ILE A 70 3.41 8.41 -20.17
N ASP A 71 2.80 7.36 -20.71
CA ASP A 71 1.86 6.48 -20.02
C ASP A 71 2.47 5.91 -18.74
N SER A 72 3.74 5.52 -18.82
CA SER A 72 4.45 4.97 -17.66
C SER A 72 4.64 6.01 -16.54
N GLU A 73 4.94 7.26 -16.87
CA GLU A 73 5.08 8.33 -15.87
C GLU A 73 3.71 8.75 -15.30
N ILE A 74 2.66 8.80 -16.12
CA ILE A 74 1.27 9.03 -15.67
C ILE A 74 0.87 7.95 -14.64
N PHE A 75 1.10 6.68 -14.97
CA PHE A 75 0.80 5.56 -14.07
C PHE A 75 1.55 5.67 -12.73
N ARG A 76 2.79 6.15 -12.75
CA ARG A 76 3.57 6.42 -11.52
C ARG A 76 2.97 7.53 -10.68
N ILE A 77 2.48 8.60 -11.31
CA ILE A 77 1.82 9.71 -10.62
C ILE A 77 0.53 9.19 -9.98
N GLU A 78 -0.32 8.47 -10.72
CA GLU A 78 -1.56 7.87 -10.21
C GLU A 78 -1.31 6.99 -8.98
N ASN A 79 -0.33 6.07 -9.07
CA ASN A 79 0.03 5.22 -7.94
C ASN A 79 0.56 6.02 -6.73
N SER A 80 1.23 7.14 -6.95
CA SER A 80 1.71 8.00 -5.87
C SER A 80 0.57 8.75 -5.18
N VAL A 81 -0.38 9.24 -5.96
CA VAL A 81 -1.61 9.89 -5.48
C VAL A 81 -2.48 8.90 -4.70
N GLU A 82 -2.66 7.67 -5.22
CA GLU A 82 -3.39 6.62 -4.50
C GLU A 82 -2.76 6.31 -3.12
N LYS A 83 -1.43 6.22 -3.03
CA LYS A 83 -0.73 5.99 -1.74
C LYS A 83 -0.99 7.11 -0.72
N ILE A 84 -1.02 8.35 -1.17
CA ILE A 84 -1.33 9.51 -0.31
C ILE A 84 -2.78 9.41 0.19
N LEU A 85 -3.73 9.04 -0.68
CA LEU A 85 -5.12 8.81 -0.28
C LEU A 85 -5.26 7.68 0.75
N TYR A 86 -4.56 6.57 0.56
CA TYR A 86 -4.59 5.47 1.52
C TYR A 86 -3.97 5.88 2.85
N LEU A 87 -2.87 6.66 2.85
CA LEU A 87 -2.27 7.20 4.06
C LEU A 87 -3.26 8.11 4.83
N SER A 88 -3.94 9.00 4.12
CA SER A 88 -4.95 9.89 4.70
C SER A 88 -6.15 9.14 5.31
N ARG A 89 -6.56 8.01 4.70
CA ARG A 89 -7.69 7.19 5.17
C ARG A 89 -7.30 6.21 6.28
N LEU A 90 -6.02 5.93 6.46
CA LEU A 90 -5.55 4.97 7.45
C LEU A 90 -5.95 5.35 8.88
N GLU A 91 -6.04 6.63 9.18
CA GLU A 91 -6.42 7.13 10.52
C GLU A 91 -7.93 7.02 10.77
N ASP A 92 -8.75 7.09 9.72
CA ASP A 92 -10.21 6.85 9.76
C ASP A 92 -10.59 5.41 9.40
N PHE A 93 -9.66 4.48 9.45
CA PHE A 93 -9.87 3.08 9.09
C PHE A 93 -11.18 2.49 9.66
N HIS A 94 -11.53 2.86 10.91
CA HIS A 94 -12.72 2.34 11.59
C HIS A 94 -14.05 2.84 11.00
N LYS A 95 -14.07 3.94 10.25
CA LYS A 95 -15.29 4.50 9.67
C LYS A 95 -15.68 3.81 8.37
N ASP A 96 -14.71 3.30 7.61
CA ASP A 96 -14.88 2.74 6.25
C ASP A 96 -14.64 1.22 6.19
N PHE A 97 -14.49 0.55 7.34
CA PHE A 97 -14.12 -0.86 7.41
C PHE A 97 -15.33 -1.78 7.23
N LEU A 98 -15.30 -2.61 6.20
CA LEU A 98 -16.35 -3.58 5.90
C LEU A 98 -15.79 -4.99 5.80
N ILE A 99 -16.01 -5.82 6.84
CA ILE A 99 -15.61 -7.23 6.81
C ILE A 99 -16.59 -8.02 5.94
N GLN A 100 -16.06 -8.72 4.94
CA GLN A 100 -16.80 -9.59 4.05
C GLN A 100 -15.96 -10.79 3.60
N GLU A 101 -16.60 -11.79 2.99
CA GLU A 101 -15.86 -12.84 2.28
C GLU A 101 -15.21 -12.28 1.01
N VAL A 102 -13.88 -12.28 0.99
CA VAL A 102 -13.09 -11.74 -0.12
C VAL A 102 -12.40 -12.86 -0.88
N ASN A 103 -12.59 -12.92 -2.19
CA ASN A 103 -11.94 -13.88 -3.07
C ASN A 103 -10.54 -13.38 -3.46
N ILE A 104 -9.51 -14.08 -2.98
CA ILE A 104 -8.09 -13.73 -3.22
C ILE A 104 -7.76 -13.76 -4.71
N GLU A 105 -8.18 -14.81 -5.42
CA GLU A 105 -7.87 -14.98 -6.84
C GLU A 105 -8.43 -13.82 -7.68
N LYS A 106 -9.66 -13.38 -7.41
CA LYS A 106 -10.29 -12.25 -8.11
C LYS A 106 -9.47 -10.98 -7.97
N ILE A 107 -9.02 -10.67 -6.74
CA ILE A 107 -8.19 -9.48 -6.48
C ILE A 107 -6.86 -9.59 -7.25
N ILE A 108 -6.15 -10.70 -7.11
CA ILE A 108 -4.84 -10.90 -7.75
C ILE A 108 -4.95 -10.77 -9.27
N ARG A 109 -5.96 -11.40 -9.91
CA ARG A 109 -6.18 -11.29 -11.35
C ARG A 109 -6.47 -9.86 -11.80
N ASN A 110 -7.25 -9.09 -11.05
CA ASN A 110 -7.51 -7.69 -11.34
C ASN A 110 -6.23 -6.83 -11.28
N ILE A 111 -5.37 -7.08 -10.28
CA ILE A 111 -4.09 -6.38 -10.16
C ILE A 111 -3.17 -6.75 -11.33
N ILE A 112 -3.06 -8.03 -11.68
CA ILE A 112 -2.25 -8.49 -12.81
C ILE A 112 -2.72 -7.83 -14.11
N LYS A 113 -4.02 -7.73 -14.33
CA LYS A 113 -4.59 -7.03 -15.49
C LYS A 113 -4.18 -5.55 -15.51
N LYS A 114 -4.24 -4.86 -14.36
CA LYS A 114 -3.82 -3.44 -14.22
C LYS A 114 -2.33 -3.26 -14.59
N TYR A 115 -1.47 -4.22 -14.25
CA TYR A 115 -0.04 -4.16 -14.48
C TYR A 115 0.44 -4.93 -15.72
N SER A 116 -0.46 -5.39 -16.59
CA SER A 116 -0.14 -6.27 -17.73
C SER A 116 0.96 -5.72 -18.65
N LYS A 117 0.92 -4.43 -19.01
CA LYS A 117 1.96 -3.76 -19.81
C LYS A 117 3.36 -3.93 -19.19
N TYR A 118 3.47 -3.84 -17.86
CA TYR A 118 4.76 -3.98 -17.14
C TYR A 118 5.26 -5.41 -17.12
N PHE A 119 4.36 -6.41 -16.97
CA PHE A 119 4.72 -7.82 -17.06
C PHE A 119 5.28 -8.15 -18.44
N ILE A 120 4.61 -7.66 -19.50
CA ILE A 120 5.01 -7.90 -20.89
C ILE A 120 6.33 -7.19 -21.20
N SER A 121 6.47 -5.90 -20.90
CA SER A 121 7.67 -5.11 -21.20
C SER A 121 8.92 -5.65 -20.52
N LYS A 122 8.80 -6.15 -19.29
CA LYS A 122 9.89 -6.79 -18.54
C LYS A 122 10.03 -8.29 -18.83
N LYS A 123 9.17 -8.88 -19.66
CA LYS A 123 9.14 -10.33 -19.95
C LYS A 123 9.11 -11.18 -18.66
N ILE A 124 8.39 -10.71 -17.64
CA ILE A 124 8.28 -11.40 -16.35
C ILE A 124 7.55 -12.73 -16.55
N ILE A 125 8.12 -13.80 -16.02
CA ILE A 125 7.46 -15.10 -15.94
C ILE A 125 6.56 -15.09 -14.71
N LEU A 126 5.25 -15.17 -14.93
CA LEU A 126 4.25 -15.13 -13.86
C LEU A 126 3.74 -16.53 -13.57
N ASP A 127 3.91 -16.99 -12.32
CA ASP A 127 3.40 -18.27 -11.84
C ASP A 127 2.30 -18.06 -10.78
N LEU A 128 1.09 -18.57 -11.05
CA LEU A 128 -0.08 -18.44 -10.20
C LEU A 128 -0.55 -19.82 -9.75
N ASN A 129 -0.43 -20.10 -8.45
CA ASN A 129 -0.77 -21.41 -7.93
C ASN A 129 -1.73 -21.33 -6.73
N ASN A 130 -2.74 -22.17 -6.74
CA ASN A 130 -3.60 -22.43 -5.59
C ASN A 130 -4.20 -21.16 -4.96
N LEU A 131 -4.77 -20.23 -5.77
CA LEU A 131 -5.32 -18.95 -5.32
C LEU A 131 -6.81 -18.98 -4.97
N ASN A 132 -7.52 -20.08 -5.28
CA ASN A 132 -8.97 -20.18 -5.09
C ASN A 132 -9.35 -20.33 -3.61
N PHE A 133 -9.13 -19.26 -2.84
CA PHE A 133 -9.52 -19.16 -1.44
C PHE A 133 -10.29 -17.87 -1.18
N LYS A 134 -11.16 -17.94 -0.17
CA LYS A 134 -11.82 -16.78 0.41
C LYS A 134 -11.31 -16.53 1.82
N VAL A 135 -11.24 -15.27 2.22
CA VAL A 135 -10.86 -14.82 3.55
C VAL A 135 -11.85 -13.78 4.06
N LEU A 136 -12.06 -13.72 5.37
CA LEU A 136 -12.83 -12.64 5.99
C LEU A 136 -11.93 -11.42 6.13
N SER A 137 -12.22 -10.36 5.39
CA SER A 137 -11.45 -9.12 5.42
C SER A 137 -12.18 -8.01 4.65
N ASP A 138 -11.55 -6.88 4.47
CA ASP A 138 -12.04 -5.79 3.62
C ASP A 138 -11.39 -5.88 2.23
N GLU A 139 -12.22 -5.97 1.17
CA GLU A 139 -11.75 -6.15 -0.23
C GLU A 139 -10.88 -4.99 -0.69
N LYS A 140 -11.25 -3.74 -0.35
CA LYS A 140 -10.54 -2.52 -0.75
C LYS A 140 -9.14 -2.45 -0.15
N TRP A 141 -9.03 -2.75 1.15
CA TRP A 141 -7.75 -2.72 1.85
C TRP A 141 -6.85 -3.89 1.44
N LEU A 142 -7.42 -5.09 1.23
CA LEU A 142 -6.66 -6.23 0.70
C LEU A 142 -6.17 -5.97 -0.73
N TYR A 143 -7.01 -5.35 -1.58
CA TYR A 143 -6.59 -4.95 -2.92
C TYR A 143 -5.33 -4.07 -2.86
N PHE A 144 -5.33 -3.03 -2.02
CA PHE A 144 -4.17 -2.16 -1.85
C PHE A 144 -2.93 -2.92 -1.36
N ILE A 145 -3.09 -3.77 -0.34
CA ILE A 145 -1.99 -4.58 0.21
C ILE A 145 -1.34 -5.43 -0.90
N PHE A 146 -2.16 -6.20 -1.63
CA PHE A 146 -1.66 -7.10 -2.68
C PHE A 146 -1.04 -6.31 -3.83
N GLU A 147 -1.64 -5.19 -4.19
CA GLU A 147 -1.11 -4.30 -5.22
C GLU A 147 0.26 -3.73 -4.85
N GLN A 148 0.45 -3.29 -3.60
CA GLN A 148 1.75 -2.80 -3.14
C GLN A 148 2.83 -3.89 -3.16
N LEU A 149 2.50 -5.12 -2.77
CA LEU A 149 3.44 -6.25 -2.81
C LEU A 149 3.82 -6.58 -4.26
N LEU A 150 2.83 -6.71 -5.15
CA LEU A 150 3.06 -7.03 -6.55
C LEU A 150 3.82 -5.91 -7.29
N SER A 151 3.45 -4.65 -7.05
CA SER A 151 4.15 -3.48 -7.57
C SER A 151 5.62 -3.44 -7.12
N ASN A 152 5.90 -3.82 -5.88
CA ASN A 152 7.27 -3.92 -5.39
C ASN A 152 8.03 -5.07 -6.10
N SER A 153 7.45 -6.26 -6.23
CA SER A 153 8.06 -7.36 -6.98
C SER A 153 8.38 -6.95 -8.41
N LEU A 154 7.43 -6.33 -9.14
CA LEU A 154 7.68 -5.82 -10.50
C LEU A 154 8.77 -4.75 -10.54
N LYS A 155 8.83 -3.87 -9.55
CA LYS A 155 9.83 -2.80 -9.50
C LYS A 155 11.25 -3.33 -9.32
N TYR A 156 11.42 -4.32 -8.46
CA TYR A 156 12.74 -4.84 -8.08
C TYR A 156 13.17 -6.08 -8.86
N SER A 157 12.32 -6.58 -9.75
CA SER A 157 12.66 -7.61 -10.73
C SER A 157 13.28 -7.02 -12.00
N SER A 158 14.20 -7.76 -12.58
CA SER A 158 14.86 -7.49 -13.85
C SER A 158 14.11 -8.13 -15.03
N LEU A 159 14.62 -7.92 -16.24
CA LEU A 159 14.07 -8.54 -17.45
C LEU A 159 14.19 -10.08 -17.37
N GLY A 160 13.08 -10.78 -17.52
CA GLY A 160 13.03 -12.26 -17.53
C GLY A 160 12.98 -12.91 -16.14
N ASP A 161 12.91 -12.11 -15.06
CA ASP A 161 12.74 -12.66 -13.72
C ASP A 161 11.37 -13.33 -13.54
N ASN A 162 11.26 -14.12 -12.46
CA ASN A 162 10.04 -14.84 -12.11
C ASN A 162 9.32 -14.17 -10.94
N ILE A 163 7.98 -14.09 -11.03
CA ILE A 163 7.11 -13.70 -9.91
C ILE A 163 6.09 -14.80 -9.69
N SER A 164 6.12 -15.40 -8.50
CA SER A 164 5.20 -16.47 -8.10
C SER A 164 4.24 -15.97 -7.03
N ILE A 165 2.94 -16.21 -7.22
CA ILE A 165 1.90 -15.88 -6.26
C ILE A 165 1.11 -17.15 -5.95
N TYR A 166 1.12 -17.56 -4.69
CA TYR A 166 0.49 -18.81 -4.29
C TYR A 166 -0.03 -18.79 -2.87
N CYS A 167 -1.08 -19.57 -2.61
CA CYS A 167 -1.60 -19.80 -1.27
C CYS A 167 -1.16 -21.15 -0.71
N LYS A 168 -0.84 -21.15 0.59
CA LYS A 168 -0.61 -22.37 1.37
C LYS A 168 -1.56 -22.39 2.55
N ARG A 169 -2.44 -23.42 2.60
CA ARG A 169 -3.38 -23.60 3.71
C ARG A 169 -2.82 -24.60 4.73
N THR A 170 -2.91 -24.25 5.98
CA THR A 170 -2.71 -25.11 7.14
C THR A 170 -4.05 -25.26 7.88
N LYS A 171 -4.10 -26.05 8.95
CA LYS A 171 -5.34 -26.23 9.72
C LYS A 171 -5.92 -24.92 10.25
N ASN A 172 -5.07 -23.98 10.71
CA ASN A 172 -5.50 -22.77 11.42
C ASN A 172 -5.25 -21.48 10.63
N TYR A 173 -4.53 -21.54 9.51
CA TYR A 173 -4.08 -20.37 8.78
C TYR A 173 -4.08 -20.60 7.27
N LEU A 174 -4.41 -19.55 6.54
CA LEU A 174 -4.13 -19.42 5.12
C LEU A 174 -2.99 -18.42 4.93
N GLN A 175 -1.99 -18.77 4.15
CA GLN A 175 -0.87 -17.90 3.82
C GLN A 175 -0.92 -17.59 2.33
N LEU A 176 -1.01 -16.30 1.97
CA LEU A 176 -0.71 -15.83 0.62
C LEU A 176 0.75 -15.43 0.56
N ARG A 177 1.46 -15.93 -0.43
CA ARG A 177 2.87 -15.64 -0.68
C ARG A 177 3.04 -14.97 -2.04
N VAL A 178 3.82 -13.90 -2.05
CA VAL A 178 4.28 -13.20 -3.24
C VAL A 178 5.80 -13.28 -3.23
N GLU A 179 6.36 -13.96 -4.19
CA GLU A 179 7.79 -14.25 -4.28
C GLU A 179 8.34 -13.79 -5.62
N ASP A 180 9.45 -13.07 -5.63
CA ASP A 180 10.16 -12.62 -6.82
C ASP A 180 11.63 -13.04 -6.77
N THR A 181 12.21 -13.29 -7.95
CA THR A 181 13.64 -13.62 -8.10
C THR A 181 14.50 -12.39 -8.40
N GLY A 182 14.04 -11.22 -7.96
CA GLY A 182 14.69 -9.94 -8.19
C GLY A 182 15.94 -9.71 -7.35
N CYS A 183 16.25 -8.44 -7.10
CA CYS A 183 17.51 -8.06 -6.45
C CYS A 183 17.62 -8.45 -4.96
N GLY A 184 16.56 -8.96 -4.34
CA GLY A 184 16.55 -9.31 -2.91
C GLY A 184 16.78 -8.13 -1.98
N ILE A 185 16.78 -8.40 -0.67
CA ILE A 185 16.94 -7.41 0.39
C ILE A 185 18.16 -7.78 1.25
N LYS A 186 19.00 -6.80 1.57
CA LYS A 186 20.13 -7.01 2.47
C LYS A 186 19.65 -7.30 3.89
N LYS A 187 20.35 -8.17 4.62
CA LYS A 187 20.02 -8.55 6.01
C LYS A 187 19.89 -7.33 6.94
N GLU A 188 20.73 -6.33 6.76
CA GLU A 188 20.72 -5.08 7.55
C GLU A 188 19.44 -4.24 7.34
N ASP A 189 18.79 -4.38 6.19
CA ASP A 189 17.59 -3.63 5.83
C ASP A 189 16.29 -4.36 6.21
N LEU A 190 16.29 -5.70 6.35
CA LEU A 190 15.10 -6.51 6.58
C LEU A 190 14.23 -6.01 7.74
N ASN A 191 14.84 -5.61 8.86
CA ASN A 191 14.11 -5.11 10.02
C ASN A 191 13.56 -3.70 9.84
N ARG A 192 13.92 -3.01 8.76
CA ARG A 192 13.60 -1.59 8.53
C ARG A 192 12.68 -1.35 7.34
N ILE A 193 12.46 -2.37 6.49
CA ILE A 193 11.67 -2.21 5.25
C ILE A 193 10.23 -1.76 5.47
N PHE A 194 9.68 -2.00 6.65
CA PHE A 194 8.34 -1.56 7.05
C PHE A 194 8.33 -0.20 7.76
N ASN A 195 9.49 0.43 8.00
CA ASN A 195 9.54 1.74 8.64
C ASN A 195 9.08 2.83 7.66
N LYS A 196 8.35 3.82 8.18
CA LYS A 196 7.85 4.97 7.41
C LYS A 196 8.99 5.71 6.72
N GLY A 197 8.90 5.88 5.40
CA GLY A 197 9.90 6.61 4.61
C GLY A 197 11.20 5.84 4.35
N PHE A 198 11.31 4.58 4.75
CA PHE A 198 12.50 3.79 4.50
C PHE A 198 12.61 3.39 3.02
N THR A 199 13.73 3.74 2.41
CA THR A 199 14.09 3.34 1.05
C THR A 199 15.50 2.76 1.12
N GLY A 200 15.65 1.44 1.06
CA GLY A 200 16.97 0.79 1.07
C GLY A 200 17.91 1.32 -0.03
N ASN A 201 19.15 0.86 -0.05
CA ASN A 201 20.16 1.30 -1.03
C ASN A 201 19.67 1.16 -2.49
N ASN A 202 18.91 0.13 -2.80
CA ASN A 202 18.31 -0.09 -4.12
C ASN A 202 17.22 0.96 -4.45
N GLY A 203 16.54 1.50 -3.46
CA GLY A 203 15.55 2.56 -3.63
C GLY A 203 16.15 3.96 -3.81
N ARG A 204 17.36 4.20 -3.28
CA ARG A 204 18.09 5.47 -3.44
C ARG A 204 18.69 5.61 -4.84
N ASN A 205 19.22 4.53 -5.38
CA ASN A 205 19.83 4.52 -6.73
C ASN A 205 18.76 4.65 -7.84
N ASN A 206 17.54 4.17 -7.61
CA ASN A 206 16.40 4.30 -8.54
C ASN A 206 15.49 5.50 -8.20
N SER A 207 15.99 6.53 -7.56
CA SER A 207 15.48 7.91 -7.28
C SER A 207 13.94 8.13 -7.13
N LYS A 208 13.10 7.09 -7.02
CA LYS A 208 11.63 7.21 -7.17
C LYS A 208 10.81 6.42 -6.16
N SER A 209 11.35 6.14 -4.95
CA SER A 209 10.62 5.45 -3.90
C SER A 209 10.30 6.38 -2.74
N THR A 210 9.03 6.51 -2.38
CA THR A 210 8.61 7.31 -1.21
C THR A 210 8.82 6.61 0.13
N GLY A 211 9.10 5.28 0.13
CA GLY A 211 9.20 4.48 1.35
C GLY A 211 7.88 4.32 2.11
N LEU A 212 6.74 4.65 1.48
CA LEU A 212 5.42 4.58 2.11
C LEU A 212 4.69 3.26 1.85
N GLY A 213 4.99 2.55 0.74
CA GLY A 213 4.22 1.38 0.32
C GLY A 213 4.22 0.25 1.35
N LEU A 214 5.38 -0.26 1.74
CA LEU A 214 5.50 -1.36 2.72
C LEU A 214 5.10 -0.92 4.13
N TYR A 215 5.35 0.33 4.51
CA TYR A 215 4.83 0.89 5.76
C TYR A 215 3.31 0.79 5.82
N LEU A 216 2.61 1.25 4.77
CA LEU A 216 1.14 1.16 4.68
C LEU A 216 0.65 -0.29 4.69
N VAL A 217 1.35 -1.19 4.00
CA VAL A 217 1.02 -2.63 4.02
C VAL A 217 1.08 -3.17 5.45
N LYS A 218 2.13 -2.85 6.21
CA LYS A 218 2.26 -3.29 7.61
C LYS A 218 1.15 -2.75 8.49
N GLU A 219 0.91 -1.44 8.45
CA GLU A 219 -0.16 -0.78 9.22
C GLU A 219 -1.54 -1.37 8.91
N LEU A 220 -1.84 -1.61 7.62
CA LEU A 220 -3.11 -2.19 7.20
C LEU A 220 -3.25 -3.65 7.63
N CYS A 221 -2.20 -4.46 7.49
CA CYS A 221 -2.22 -5.84 7.99
C CYS A 221 -2.52 -5.87 9.49
N ASP A 222 -1.86 -5.02 10.28
CA ASP A 222 -2.07 -4.96 11.72
C ASP A 222 -3.51 -4.53 12.07
N LYS A 223 -4.06 -3.51 11.38
CA LYS A 223 -5.45 -3.06 11.56
C LYS A 223 -6.49 -4.11 11.14
N LEU A 224 -6.21 -4.89 10.10
CA LEU A 224 -7.06 -5.99 9.62
C LEU A 224 -6.92 -7.28 10.46
N GLY A 225 -6.00 -7.32 11.43
CA GLY A 225 -5.72 -8.53 12.23
C GLY A 225 -4.95 -9.60 11.46
N HIS A 226 -4.31 -9.24 10.37
CA HIS A 226 -3.46 -10.12 9.57
C HIS A 226 -1.98 -9.94 9.93
N LYS A 227 -1.17 -10.98 9.69
CA LYS A 227 0.28 -10.90 9.90
C LYS A 227 0.99 -10.83 8.55
N ILE A 228 1.98 -9.95 8.45
CA ILE A 228 2.90 -9.91 7.31
C ILE A 228 4.32 -10.24 7.76
N ASP A 229 4.96 -11.14 7.02
CA ASP A 229 6.36 -11.54 7.19
C ASP A 229 7.10 -11.38 5.86
N VAL A 230 8.42 -11.22 5.94
CA VAL A 230 9.33 -11.16 4.80
C VAL A 230 10.47 -12.15 4.99
N ASP A 231 10.82 -12.83 3.92
CA ASP A 231 11.99 -13.68 3.80
C ASP A 231 12.70 -13.30 2.49
N SER A 232 14.00 -13.05 2.53
CA SER A 232 14.74 -12.57 1.36
C SER A 232 16.22 -12.88 1.47
N GLU A 233 16.81 -13.18 0.34
CA GLU A 233 18.25 -13.31 0.17
C GLU A 233 18.74 -12.34 -0.91
N TYR A 234 19.74 -11.52 -0.55
CA TYR A 234 20.26 -10.47 -1.43
C TYR A 234 20.76 -11.05 -2.76
N LYS A 235 20.29 -10.50 -3.87
CA LYS A 235 20.53 -10.93 -5.26
C LYS A 235 19.95 -12.30 -5.62
N GLN A 236 19.02 -12.84 -4.84
CA GLN A 236 18.39 -14.10 -5.15
C GLN A 236 16.88 -14.01 -5.21
N TYR A 237 16.22 -13.60 -4.10
CA TYR A 237 14.76 -13.53 -4.04
C TYR A 237 14.26 -12.61 -2.94
N THR A 238 13.00 -12.20 -3.08
CA THR A 238 12.21 -11.63 -1.99
C THR A 238 10.86 -12.34 -1.92
N LYS A 239 10.44 -12.74 -0.72
CA LYS A 239 9.18 -13.42 -0.47
C LYS A 239 8.43 -12.73 0.66
N PHE A 240 7.30 -12.13 0.35
CA PHE A 240 6.34 -11.63 1.34
C PHE A 240 5.28 -12.69 1.62
N THR A 241 4.91 -12.85 2.89
CA THR A 241 3.88 -13.78 3.33
C THR A 241 2.84 -13.05 4.16
N ILE A 242 1.58 -13.05 3.70
CA ILE A 242 0.43 -12.57 4.50
C ILE A 242 -0.27 -13.78 5.07
N THR A 243 -0.47 -13.78 6.39
CA THR A 243 -1.12 -14.86 7.12
C THR A 243 -2.49 -14.41 7.60
N PHE A 244 -3.52 -15.10 7.14
CA PHE A 244 -4.92 -14.96 7.54
C PHE A 244 -5.27 -16.05 8.56
N LYS A 245 -5.97 -15.69 9.65
CA LYS A 245 -6.56 -16.69 10.54
C LYS A 245 -7.74 -17.34 9.81
N CYS A 246 -7.79 -18.67 9.81
CA CYS A 246 -8.97 -19.40 9.39
C CYS A 246 -9.78 -19.67 10.67
N ASP A 247 -10.88 -18.94 10.87
CA ASP A 247 -11.86 -19.34 11.86
C ASP A 247 -12.47 -20.68 11.40
N LEU A 248 -12.50 -21.63 12.32
CA LEU A 248 -13.00 -23.01 12.14
C LEU A 248 -14.52 -22.99 11.91
#